data_d88714808c1d93f8e55fadbea00c2625
#
_entry.id   d88714808c1d93f8e55fadbea00c2625
#
_cell.length_a   1.000
_cell.length_b   1.000
_cell.length_c   1.000
_cell.angle_alpha   90.00
_cell.angle_beta   90.00
_cell.angle_gamma   90.00
#
_symmetry.space_group_name_H-M   'P 1'
#
loop_
_entity.id
_entity.type
_entity.pdbx_description
1 polymer ?
#
loop_
_entity_poly.entity_id
_entity_poly.type
_entity_poly.pdbx_seq_one_letter_code
_entity_poly.pdbx_strand_id
1 'polypeptide(L)'
;MNRIHAYILFILVALSSCTRPADGEYTFRILTVNDVHGHYFDSLYVSDDTQNSLLSVSWYADSIRVADGAENVVLIDDGDCLQGDNAAYYSNYVDTQSKHIFARMVEAIGFDAVVVGNHDIETGHQVYDRMVKTMNVPFLAANAIRTDNASPYFQEYVTLKRQGLKITIIGFTNPNIKSWLSPLLWEGMEFKSLLPFAQETVDRIVSKEKSDIVIVCIHAGTGKGDGTLLESQGLDLFKSLRGVDFVICAHDHRPVVHVSDSICLINAGSHCRNLGYGTVNVKVEGGKVVSKSLDAELLTLDKNKVNTELKEEFHKDYEAVKAFTLKEVGELKGNLITREAYMGMSDYINLIHTLSIGCAPAQISFAAPLTFNGTIKEGTLLYNDLFTIYPYENQLFVVKMSGSEIKAYLESSYETWINTITSPNQSLLKIVKRADPRTRQDMWSFVNPYYNFDSAAGLIYEVDVTKPFGQRVNISAMADGSAFNMETVYNVAMTSYRASGGGGHMKAAGVDTDKIDERVVEYYPEIRNILYDYLVKNSTIDPLVTGDESVIGKWKFVPESMAQKALKQDMALLFGNN
;
A
#
# COMPACT_ATOMS: atom_id res chain seq x y z
N MET A 1 62.45 53.86 9.81
CA MET A 1 62.21 52.86 10.81
C MET A 1 61.07 51.99 10.34
N ASN A 2 61.42 50.88 9.68
CA ASN A 2 60.46 49.95 9.08
C ASN A 2 60.00 48.92 10.08
N ARG A 3 58.70 48.85 10.31
CA ARG A 3 58.08 47.70 11.07
C ARG A 3 57.56 46.69 10.06
N ILE A 4 58.22 45.56 9.98
CA ILE A 4 57.82 44.37 9.23
C ILE A 4 56.76 43.66 10.09
N HIS A 5 55.53 43.57 9.61
CA HIS A 5 54.48 42.71 10.22
C HIS A 5 54.56 41.35 9.54
N ALA A 6 55.00 40.36 10.29
CA ALA A 6 54.95 38.95 9.89
C ALA A 6 53.51 38.42 10.04
N TYR A 7 52.85 38.14 8.92
CA TYR A 7 51.59 37.38 8.92
C TYR A 7 51.90 35.90 8.99
N ILE A 8 51.62 35.28 10.13
CA ILE A 8 51.63 33.83 10.27
C ILE A 8 50.31 33.34 9.71
N LEU A 9 50.36 32.74 8.50
CA LEU A 9 49.25 32.07 7.86
C LEU A 9 49.09 30.69 8.49
N PHE A 10 48.13 30.52 9.39
CA PHE A 10 47.71 29.19 9.87
C PHE A 10 46.93 28.50 8.76
N ILE A 11 47.58 27.63 8.00
CA ILE A 11 46.93 26.67 7.12
C ILE A 11 46.35 25.56 7.99
N LEU A 12 45.06 25.64 8.28
CA LEU A 12 44.29 24.52 8.78
C LEU A 12 44.13 23.50 7.63
N VAL A 13 45.06 22.57 7.53
CA VAL A 13 44.89 21.35 6.74
C VAL A 13 43.83 20.56 7.44
N ALA A 14 42.59 20.59 6.94
CA ALA A 14 41.58 19.63 7.30
C ALA A 14 42.05 18.26 6.77
N LEU A 15 42.82 17.54 7.57
CA LEU A 15 43.07 16.14 7.40
C LEU A 15 41.70 15.45 7.56
N SER A 16 41.06 15.13 6.44
CA SER A 16 40.03 14.11 6.38
C SER A 16 40.66 12.81 6.81
N SER A 17 40.88 12.67 8.11
CA SER A 17 41.33 11.44 8.73
C SER A 17 40.30 10.36 8.39
N CYS A 18 40.63 9.41 7.53
CA CYS A 18 40.01 8.08 7.53
C CYS A 18 40.36 7.44 8.89
N THR A 19 39.70 7.86 9.95
CA THR A 19 39.87 7.24 11.24
C THR A 19 39.25 5.85 11.14
N ARG A 20 40.11 4.83 11.23
CA ARG A 20 39.66 3.46 11.45
C ARG A 20 38.89 3.43 12.76
N PRO A 21 37.89 2.54 12.91
CA PRO A 21 37.23 2.39 14.20
C PRO A 21 38.27 2.00 15.26
N ALA A 22 38.13 2.52 16.47
CA ALA A 22 38.98 2.11 17.59
C ALA A 22 38.68 0.65 17.95
N ASP A 23 39.65 -0.05 18.53
CA ASP A 23 39.40 -1.38 19.09
C ASP A 23 38.41 -1.30 20.23
N GLY A 24 37.42 -2.19 20.24
CA GLY A 24 36.33 -2.17 21.22
C GLY A 24 35.09 -2.90 20.77
N GLU A 25 34.06 -2.79 21.59
CA GLU A 25 32.74 -3.32 21.30
C GLU A 25 31.75 -2.15 21.04
N TYR A 26 30.97 -2.28 19.99
CA TYR A 26 29.99 -1.28 19.56
C TYR A 26 28.63 -1.95 19.43
N THR A 27 27.59 -1.29 19.89
CA THR A 27 26.21 -1.74 19.75
C THR A 27 25.43 -0.71 18.94
N PHE A 28 24.78 -1.13 17.86
CA PHE A 28 23.88 -0.29 17.08
C PHE A 28 22.45 -0.81 17.16
N ARG A 29 21.51 0.11 17.14
CA ARG A 29 20.07 -0.16 17.06
C ARG A 29 19.57 0.17 15.66
N ILE A 30 18.94 -0.81 15.03
CA ILE A 30 18.33 -0.67 13.71
C ILE A 30 16.82 -0.61 13.92
N LEU A 31 16.28 0.59 13.85
CA LEU A 31 14.86 0.86 14.02
C LEU A 31 14.19 0.93 12.63
N THR A 32 13.05 0.30 12.49
CA THR A 32 12.30 0.35 11.22
C THR A 32 10.81 0.48 11.43
N VAL A 33 10.19 1.26 10.57
CA VAL A 33 8.75 1.27 10.31
C VAL A 33 8.52 0.98 8.84
N ASN A 34 7.31 0.61 8.48
CA ASN A 34 6.90 0.37 7.10
C ASN A 34 5.39 0.52 6.99
N ASP A 35 4.90 0.70 5.75
CA ASP A 35 3.47 0.80 5.47
C ASP A 35 2.80 1.82 6.41
N VAL A 36 3.39 3.02 6.48
CA VAL A 36 2.89 4.13 7.33
C VAL A 36 1.53 4.60 6.86
N HIS A 37 1.27 4.55 5.54
CA HIS A 37 -0.01 4.85 4.92
C HIS A 37 -0.63 6.16 5.40
N GLY A 38 0.16 7.23 5.42
CA GLY A 38 -0.30 8.56 5.78
C GLY A 38 -0.57 8.79 7.27
N HIS A 39 -0.34 7.82 8.16
CA HIS A 39 -0.48 7.98 9.62
C HIS A 39 0.59 8.92 10.20
N TYR A 40 0.58 10.16 9.72
CA TYR A 40 1.52 11.19 10.16
C TYR A 40 1.14 11.74 11.53
N PHE A 41 -0.16 11.93 11.79
CA PHE A 41 -0.73 12.53 12.98
C PHE A 41 -1.40 11.50 13.90
N ASP A 42 -1.34 11.76 15.20
CA ASP A 42 -1.88 10.89 16.25
C ASP A 42 -3.40 11.03 16.47
N SER A 43 -4.02 12.03 15.86
CA SER A 43 -5.44 12.35 16.06
C SER A 43 -6.20 12.16 14.76
N LEU A 44 -7.38 11.55 14.83
CA LEU A 44 -8.29 11.46 13.71
C LEU A 44 -8.91 12.85 13.43
N TYR A 45 -9.22 13.10 12.16
CA TYR A 45 -9.75 14.41 11.76
C TYR A 45 -11.23 14.58 12.02
N VAL A 46 -11.97 13.47 12.11
CA VAL A 46 -13.44 13.43 12.21
C VAL A 46 -13.96 13.09 13.61
N SER A 47 -13.09 12.75 14.54
CA SER A 47 -13.41 12.44 15.94
C SER A 47 -12.25 12.80 16.86
N ASP A 48 -12.49 12.72 18.17
CA ASP A 48 -11.44 12.94 19.19
C ASP A 48 -10.59 11.67 19.46
N ASP A 49 -10.74 10.63 18.63
CA ASP A 49 -9.99 9.40 18.78
C ASP A 49 -8.54 9.58 18.37
N THR A 50 -7.67 8.79 18.99
CA THR A 50 -6.24 8.77 18.68
C THR A 50 -5.83 7.51 17.94
N GLN A 51 -4.76 7.61 17.17
CA GLN A 51 -4.16 6.51 16.41
C GLN A 51 -2.65 6.46 16.57
N ASN A 52 -2.04 5.33 16.21
CA ASN A 52 -0.57 5.26 16.06
C ASN A 52 -0.14 6.12 14.88
N SER A 53 1.03 6.75 14.98
CA SER A 53 1.52 7.71 13.99
C SER A 53 3.03 7.88 14.03
N LEU A 54 3.57 8.67 13.09
CA LEU A 54 4.98 9.08 13.11
C LEU A 54 5.35 9.86 14.38
N LEU A 55 4.39 10.51 15.04
CA LEU A 55 4.63 11.17 16.32
C LEU A 55 4.96 10.15 17.44
N SER A 56 4.32 8.96 17.41
CA SER A 56 4.66 7.87 18.31
C SER A 56 6.04 7.28 17.97
N VAL A 57 6.33 7.08 16.69
CA VAL A 57 7.65 6.61 16.23
C VAL A 57 8.75 7.54 16.71
N SER A 58 8.54 8.85 16.57
CA SER A 58 9.49 9.88 17.06
C SER A 58 9.76 9.74 18.55
N TRP A 59 8.70 9.61 19.36
CA TRP A 59 8.85 9.46 20.81
C TRP A 59 9.71 8.24 21.20
N TYR A 60 9.45 7.08 20.57
CA TYR A 60 10.22 5.86 20.85
C TYR A 60 11.65 5.96 20.32
N ALA A 61 11.87 6.49 19.11
CA ALA A 61 13.20 6.68 18.55
C ALA A 61 14.05 7.62 19.41
N ASP A 62 13.49 8.72 19.91
CA ASP A 62 14.19 9.66 20.78
C ASP A 62 14.48 9.05 22.15
N SER A 63 13.57 8.25 22.71
CA SER A 63 13.80 7.51 23.95
C SER A 63 14.98 6.55 23.82
N ILE A 64 15.11 5.86 22.69
CA ILE A 64 16.21 4.93 22.40
C ILE A 64 17.51 5.70 22.15
N ARG A 65 17.45 6.83 21.41
CA ARG A 65 18.61 7.71 21.20
C ARG A 65 19.19 8.26 22.51
N VAL A 66 18.31 8.59 23.45
CA VAL A 66 18.74 9.05 24.79
C VAL A 66 19.39 7.91 25.58
N ALA A 67 18.87 6.69 25.47
CA ALA A 67 19.37 5.54 26.22
C ALA A 67 20.68 4.98 25.66
N ASP A 68 20.79 4.85 24.33
CA ASP A 68 21.89 4.14 23.68
C ASP A 68 22.90 5.08 22.98
N GLY A 69 22.62 6.38 22.90
CA GLY A 69 23.38 7.38 22.13
C GLY A 69 22.84 7.53 20.70
N ALA A 70 22.60 8.77 20.28
CA ALA A 70 21.99 9.06 18.96
C ALA A 70 22.82 8.52 17.78
N GLU A 71 24.16 8.52 17.92
CA GLU A 71 25.09 8.01 16.91
C GLU A 71 25.03 6.48 16.75
N ASN A 72 24.38 5.77 17.68
CA ASN A 72 24.23 4.32 17.67
C ASN A 72 22.87 3.87 17.10
N VAL A 73 22.00 4.80 16.75
CA VAL A 73 20.66 4.51 16.24
C VAL A 73 20.57 4.81 14.75
N VAL A 74 20.05 3.87 14.00
CA VAL A 74 19.68 3.98 12.59
C VAL A 74 18.17 3.82 12.51
N LEU A 75 17.48 4.74 11.83
CA LEU A 75 16.02 4.74 11.68
C LEU A 75 15.65 4.74 10.20
N ILE A 76 14.83 3.76 9.79
CA ILE A 76 14.48 3.49 8.39
C ILE A 76 12.96 3.39 8.24
N ASP A 77 12.42 3.95 7.16
CA ASP A 77 11.07 3.70 6.66
C ASP A 77 11.15 2.80 5.43
N ASP A 78 10.44 1.66 5.41
CA ASP A 78 10.51 0.69 4.31
C ASP A 78 9.34 0.83 3.33
N GLY A 79 8.85 2.06 3.10
CA GLY A 79 7.95 2.43 2.03
C GLY A 79 6.45 2.35 2.33
N ASP A 80 5.65 2.68 1.32
CA ASP A 80 4.20 2.87 1.39
C ASP A 80 3.81 3.96 2.41
N CYS A 81 4.41 5.13 2.23
CA CYS A 81 4.20 6.27 3.09
C CYS A 81 3.28 7.35 2.47
N LEU A 82 3.11 7.38 1.14
CA LEU A 82 2.44 8.47 0.42
C LEU A 82 0.96 8.20 0.10
N GLN A 83 0.35 7.15 0.63
CA GLN A 83 -1.04 6.78 0.36
C GLN A 83 -1.73 6.27 1.64
N GLY A 84 -3.05 6.45 1.78
CA GLY A 84 -3.90 5.77 2.78
C GLY A 84 -4.64 6.67 3.75
N ASP A 85 -4.14 7.86 4.06
CA ASP A 85 -4.79 8.83 4.98
C ASP A 85 -4.99 10.18 4.27
N ASN A 86 -5.92 10.97 4.79
CA ASN A 86 -6.20 12.33 4.31
C ASN A 86 -4.95 13.22 4.27
N ALA A 87 -4.00 13.05 5.19
CA ALA A 87 -2.76 13.85 5.22
C ALA A 87 -1.86 13.54 4.01
N ALA A 88 -1.74 12.28 3.64
CA ALA A 88 -1.01 11.89 2.43
C ALA A 88 -1.68 12.49 1.19
N TYR A 89 -2.98 12.27 1.03
CA TYR A 89 -3.75 12.80 -0.10
C TYR A 89 -3.66 14.34 -0.18
N TYR A 90 -3.84 15.03 0.95
CA TYR A 90 -3.73 16.50 1.01
C TYR A 90 -2.37 16.99 0.50
N SER A 91 -1.28 16.36 0.96
CA SER A 91 0.08 16.74 0.55
C SER A 91 0.40 16.33 -0.89
N ASN A 92 -0.18 15.24 -1.38
CA ASN A 92 0.01 14.78 -2.75
C ASN A 92 -0.65 15.72 -3.77
N TYR A 93 -1.93 16.07 -3.54
CA TYR A 93 -2.80 16.58 -4.60
C TYR A 93 -3.48 17.91 -4.27
N VAL A 94 -3.55 18.33 -3.00
CA VAL A 94 -4.20 19.58 -2.60
C VAL A 94 -3.17 20.67 -2.36
N ASP A 95 -2.21 20.48 -1.46
CA ASP A 95 -1.09 21.39 -1.26
C ASP A 95 0.14 20.88 -2.03
N THR A 96 0.15 21.17 -3.33
CA THR A 96 1.25 20.78 -4.22
C THR A 96 2.42 21.76 -4.24
N GLN A 97 2.28 22.92 -3.58
CA GLN A 97 3.30 23.97 -3.58
C GLN A 97 4.24 23.88 -2.39
N SER A 98 3.74 23.47 -1.24
CA SER A 98 4.56 23.28 -0.04
C SER A 98 5.41 22.00 -0.15
N LYS A 99 6.50 21.96 0.62
CA LYS A 99 7.24 20.73 0.80
C LYS A 99 6.33 19.71 1.51
N HIS A 100 6.28 18.50 0.97
CA HIS A 100 5.38 17.45 1.45
C HIS A 100 5.48 17.24 2.96
N ILE A 101 4.34 17.07 3.67
CA ILE A 101 4.31 16.89 5.13
C ILE A 101 5.20 15.72 5.54
N PHE A 102 5.08 14.57 4.89
CA PHE A 102 5.93 13.40 5.17
C PHE A 102 7.42 13.73 5.05
N ALA A 103 7.85 14.39 3.97
CA ALA A 103 9.25 14.75 3.77
C ALA A 103 9.80 15.62 4.90
N ARG A 104 9.00 16.57 5.39
CA ARG A 104 9.37 17.41 6.55
C ARG A 104 9.41 16.62 7.86
N MET A 105 8.44 15.72 8.07
CA MET A 105 8.38 14.89 9.28
C MET A 105 9.55 13.92 9.38
N VAL A 106 9.88 13.18 8.32
CA VAL A 106 11.01 12.23 8.35
C VAL A 106 12.35 12.95 8.56
N GLU A 107 12.49 14.16 8.04
CA GLU A 107 13.66 15.00 8.31
C GLU A 107 13.72 15.47 9.76
N ALA A 108 12.61 15.95 10.32
CA ALA A 108 12.52 16.41 11.71
C ALA A 108 12.72 15.26 12.70
N ILE A 109 12.19 14.08 12.42
CA ILE A 109 12.37 12.87 13.24
C ILE A 109 13.80 12.31 13.11
N GLY A 110 14.49 12.61 12.00
CA GLY A 110 15.85 12.13 11.74
C GLY A 110 15.89 10.69 11.25
N PHE A 111 15.11 10.38 10.22
CA PHE A 111 15.26 9.14 9.45
C PHE A 111 16.56 9.15 8.65
N ASP A 112 17.22 8.01 8.56
CA ASP A 112 18.45 7.83 7.79
C ASP A 112 18.18 7.41 6.34
N ALA A 113 17.05 6.76 6.08
CA ALA A 113 16.59 6.37 4.73
C ALA A 113 15.07 6.14 4.70
N VAL A 114 14.49 6.32 3.52
CA VAL A 114 13.12 5.92 3.17
C VAL A 114 13.20 5.07 1.91
N VAL A 115 12.53 3.92 1.87
CA VAL A 115 12.43 3.06 0.69
C VAL A 115 11.17 3.40 -0.10
N VAL A 116 11.18 3.16 -1.39
CA VAL A 116 10.03 3.39 -2.26
C VAL A 116 9.11 2.18 -2.23
N GLY A 117 7.87 2.36 -1.81
CA GLY A 117 6.82 1.33 -1.88
C GLY A 117 6.01 1.39 -3.18
N ASN A 118 5.10 0.44 -3.37
CA ASN A 118 4.23 0.43 -4.55
C ASN A 118 3.19 1.55 -4.51
N HIS A 119 2.66 1.88 -3.33
CA HIS A 119 1.75 3.01 -3.16
C HIS A 119 2.44 4.37 -3.26
N ASP A 120 3.76 4.43 -3.10
CA ASP A 120 4.51 5.65 -3.39
C ASP A 120 4.60 5.88 -4.91
N ILE A 121 4.78 4.81 -5.71
CA ILE A 121 4.72 4.88 -7.18
C ILE A 121 3.30 5.15 -7.69
N GLU A 122 2.27 4.63 -7.01
CA GLU A 122 0.86 4.86 -7.35
C GLU A 122 0.49 6.34 -7.38
N THR A 123 1.17 7.18 -6.61
CA THR A 123 0.95 8.63 -6.61
C THR A 123 1.31 9.33 -7.92
N GLY A 124 2.06 8.65 -8.80
CA GLY A 124 2.50 9.17 -10.09
C GLY A 124 3.66 10.15 -10.02
N HIS A 125 4.23 10.46 -11.18
CA HIS A 125 5.40 11.33 -11.34
C HIS A 125 5.26 12.69 -10.66
N GLN A 126 4.08 13.27 -10.68
CA GLN A 126 3.84 14.57 -10.04
C GLN A 126 4.14 14.59 -8.52
N VAL A 127 4.07 13.45 -7.85
CA VAL A 127 4.31 13.33 -6.41
C VAL A 127 5.70 12.77 -6.13
N TYR A 128 6.01 11.54 -6.58
CA TYR A 128 7.29 10.95 -6.20
C TYR A 128 8.51 11.66 -6.80
N ASP A 129 8.42 12.30 -7.99
CA ASP A 129 9.51 13.14 -8.51
C ASP A 129 9.70 14.40 -7.66
N ARG A 130 8.60 14.97 -7.13
CA ARG A 130 8.67 16.07 -6.16
C ARG A 130 9.36 15.59 -4.86
N MET A 131 9.05 14.38 -4.39
CA MET A 131 9.73 13.79 -3.22
C MET A 131 11.22 13.62 -3.46
N VAL A 132 11.63 13.00 -4.57
CA VAL A 132 13.05 12.84 -4.97
C VAL A 132 13.77 14.20 -4.98
N LYS A 133 13.10 15.25 -5.45
CA LYS A 133 13.68 16.59 -5.59
C LYS A 133 13.79 17.37 -4.28
N THR A 134 12.83 17.16 -3.35
CA THR A 134 12.66 18.06 -2.19
C THR A 134 12.97 17.42 -0.84
N MET A 135 12.90 16.09 -0.73
CA MET A 135 13.23 15.36 0.49
C MET A 135 14.75 15.22 0.64
N ASN A 136 15.28 15.60 1.80
CA ASN A 136 16.71 15.48 2.09
C ASN A 136 17.11 14.08 2.57
N VAL A 137 16.14 13.31 3.09
CA VAL A 137 16.36 11.89 3.45
C VAL A 137 16.43 11.08 2.16
N PRO A 138 17.42 10.18 1.99
CA PRO A 138 17.54 9.33 0.80
C PRO A 138 16.27 8.51 0.53
N PHE A 139 15.75 8.57 -0.71
CA PHE A 139 14.59 7.80 -1.17
C PHE A 139 15.08 6.67 -2.09
N LEU A 140 15.03 5.43 -1.60
CA LEU A 140 15.81 4.30 -2.11
C LEU A 140 14.96 3.31 -2.91
N ALA A 141 15.41 2.96 -4.14
CA ALA A 141 14.89 1.82 -4.91
C ALA A 141 15.91 1.39 -5.99
N ALA A 142 16.84 0.52 -5.64
CA ALA A 142 17.92 0.07 -6.54
C ALA A 142 17.44 -0.69 -7.78
N ASN A 143 16.27 -1.33 -7.71
CA ASN A 143 15.72 -2.15 -8.79
C ASN A 143 14.73 -1.40 -9.70
N ALA A 144 14.44 -0.13 -9.42
CA ALA A 144 13.70 0.75 -10.33
C ALA A 144 14.68 1.39 -11.32
N ILE A 145 14.70 0.91 -12.55
CA ILE A 145 15.73 1.22 -13.56
C ILE A 145 15.12 2.10 -14.66
N ARG A 146 15.81 3.19 -15.02
CA ARG A 146 15.42 4.05 -16.14
C ARG A 146 15.52 3.28 -17.46
N THR A 147 14.51 3.40 -18.29
CA THR A 147 14.46 2.72 -19.60
C THR A 147 15.34 3.38 -20.65
N ASP A 148 15.67 4.65 -20.49
CA ASP A 148 16.47 5.44 -21.46
C ASP A 148 17.98 5.20 -21.35
N ASN A 149 18.51 4.93 -20.15
CA ASN A 149 19.95 4.86 -19.91
C ASN A 149 20.39 3.75 -18.96
N ALA A 150 19.46 2.91 -18.50
CA ALA A 150 19.70 1.79 -17.59
C ALA A 150 20.31 2.18 -16.22
N SER A 151 20.24 3.45 -15.82
CA SER A 151 20.63 3.89 -14.48
C SER A 151 19.46 3.73 -13.49
N PRO A 152 19.72 3.64 -12.18
CA PRO A 152 18.64 3.67 -11.19
C PRO A 152 17.82 4.95 -11.28
N TYR A 153 16.50 4.84 -11.13
CA TYR A 153 15.58 5.99 -11.12
C TYR A 153 15.65 6.74 -9.79
N PHE A 154 15.65 5.99 -8.70
CA PHE A 154 15.84 6.48 -7.33
C PHE A 154 17.28 6.23 -6.88
N GLN A 155 17.64 6.70 -5.70
CA GLN A 155 18.93 6.39 -5.11
C GLN A 155 18.97 4.88 -4.76
N GLU A 156 20.11 4.22 -4.96
CA GLU A 156 20.24 2.77 -4.71
C GLU A 156 20.46 2.46 -3.23
N TYR A 157 21.28 3.28 -2.56
CA TYR A 157 21.74 3.04 -1.20
C TYR A 157 22.24 4.33 -0.53
N VAL A 158 22.38 4.28 0.78
CA VAL A 158 23.13 5.26 1.56
C VAL A 158 24.14 4.57 2.47
N THR A 159 25.29 5.19 2.67
CA THR A 159 26.31 4.71 3.62
C THR A 159 26.52 5.72 4.72
N LEU A 160 26.19 5.34 5.93
CA LEU A 160 26.36 6.12 7.15
C LEU A 160 27.72 5.83 7.77
N LYS A 161 28.35 6.83 8.36
CA LYS A 161 29.53 6.66 9.20
C LYS A 161 29.13 6.88 10.67
N ARG A 162 29.19 5.84 11.46
CA ARG A 162 28.85 5.85 12.88
C ARG A 162 29.98 5.20 13.69
N GLN A 163 30.53 5.86 14.69
CA GLN A 163 31.63 5.35 15.53
C GLN A 163 32.86 4.86 14.71
N GLY A 164 33.10 5.42 13.53
CA GLY A 164 34.16 4.97 12.61
C GLY A 164 33.82 3.75 11.75
N LEU A 165 32.67 3.11 12.00
CA LEU A 165 32.12 2.01 11.20
C LEU A 165 31.22 2.53 10.06
N LYS A 166 31.10 1.75 9.01
CA LYS A 166 30.25 2.03 7.86
C LYS A 166 29.02 1.13 7.86
N ILE A 167 27.85 1.75 7.95
CA ILE A 167 26.55 1.09 7.89
C ILE A 167 25.94 1.43 6.53
N THR A 168 25.71 0.44 5.68
CA THR A 168 25.12 0.64 4.36
C THR A 168 23.70 0.10 4.31
N ILE A 169 22.76 0.96 3.90
CA ILE A 169 21.35 0.66 3.71
C ILE A 169 21.09 0.64 2.21
N ILE A 170 20.61 -0.48 1.69
CA ILE A 170 20.28 -0.67 0.26
C ILE A 170 18.77 -0.88 0.17
N GLY A 171 18.08 -0.08 -0.64
CA GLY A 171 16.62 -0.16 -0.78
C GLY A 171 16.19 -0.78 -2.11
N PHE A 172 15.10 -1.54 -2.08
CA PHE A 172 14.45 -2.12 -3.26
C PHE A 172 12.93 -1.97 -3.16
N THR A 173 12.31 -1.58 -4.26
CA THR A 173 10.83 -1.55 -4.36
C THR A 173 10.27 -2.90 -4.84
N ASN A 174 8.95 -3.04 -4.79
CA ASN A 174 8.26 -4.25 -5.24
C ASN A 174 8.40 -4.46 -6.75
N PRO A 175 8.91 -5.61 -7.19
CA PRO A 175 9.03 -5.89 -8.63
C PRO A 175 7.69 -6.13 -9.34
N ASN A 176 6.59 -6.38 -8.58
CA ASN A 176 5.27 -6.68 -9.13
C ASN A 176 4.41 -5.42 -9.41
N ILE A 177 4.96 -4.23 -9.27
CA ILE A 177 4.27 -2.93 -9.53
C ILE A 177 3.55 -2.93 -10.87
N LYS A 178 4.17 -3.47 -11.92
CA LYS A 178 3.59 -3.54 -13.26
C LYS A 178 2.23 -4.28 -13.32
N SER A 179 2.00 -5.22 -12.39
CA SER A 179 0.75 -6.00 -12.33
C SER A 179 -0.36 -5.29 -11.55
N TRP A 180 -0.09 -4.13 -10.98
CA TRP A 180 -1.05 -3.42 -10.13
C TRP A 180 -1.35 -2.01 -10.60
N LEU A 181 -0.34 -1.35 -11.20
CA LEU A 181 -0.40 0.06 -11.51
C LEU A 181 -0.41 0.32 -13.00
N SER A 182 -1.15 1.35 -13.40
CA SER A 182 -1.16 1.86 -14.76
C SER A 182 0.25 2.19 -15.24
N PRO A 183 0.63 1.80 -16.48
CA PRO A 183 1.90 2.19 -17.09
C PRO A 183 2.19 3.69 -17.03
N LEU A 184 1.15 4.53 -17.06
CA LEU A 184 1.29 6.01 -16.97
C LEU A 184 1.91 6.47 -15.64
N LEU A 185 1.75 5.70 -14.56
CA LEU A 185 2.25 6.07 -13.24
C LEU A 185 3.74 5.79 -13.07
N TRP A 186 4.31 4.88 -13.85
CA TRP A 186 5.71 4.49 -13.80
C TRP A 186 6.43 4.56 -15.15
N GLU A 187 5.91 5.39 -16.07
CA GLU A 187 6.52 5.62 -17.38
C GLU A 187 8.02 5.94 -17.25
N GLY A 188 8.86 5.38 -18.12
CA GLY A 188 10.31 5.56 -18.06
C GLY A 188 11.04 4.69 -17.03
N MET A 189 10.34 3.77 -16.33
CA MET A 189 10.95 2.83 -15.39
C MET A 189 10.72 1.37 -15.80
N GLU A 190 11.64 0.52 -15.38
CA GLU A 190 11.54 -0.93 -15.38
C GLU A 190 11.90 -1.44 -13.98
N PHE A 191 11.14 -2.42 -13.46
CA PHE A 191 11.39 -3.01 -12.15
C PHE A 191 12.05 -4.38 -12.31
N LYS A 192 13.28 -4.51 -11.81
CA LYS A 192 14.01 -5.79 -11.83
C LYS A 192 13.52 -6.72 -10.72
N SER A 193 13.38 -7.99 -11.02
CA SER A 193 13.09 -9.02 -10.03
C SER A 193 14.18 -9.06 -8.95
N LEU A 194 13.79 -9.19 -7.67
CA LEU A 194 14.74 -9.15 -6.55
C LEU A 194 15.74 -10.30 -6.58
N LEU A 195 15.31 -11.50 -6.97
CA LEU A 195 16.17 -12.66 -7.11
C LEU A 195 16.60 -12.80 -8.60
N PRO A 196 17.83 -12.81 -8.99
CA PRO A 196 19.12 -12.69 -8.25
C PRO A 196 19.65 -11.25 -8.10
N PHE A 197 18.96 -10.24 -8.63
CA PHE A 197 19.43 -8.86 -8.74
C PHE A 197 19.91 -8.25 -7.40
N ALA A 198 19.26 -8.62 -6.28
CA ALA A 198 19.63 -8.11 -4.96
C ALA A 198 21.04 -8.53 -4.55
N GLN A 199 21.44 -9.81 -4.76
CA GLN A 199 22.79 -10.25 -4.41
C GLN A 199 23.87 -9.57 -5.25
N GLU A 200 23.65 -9.41 -6.54
CA GLU A 200 24.59 -8.70 -7.42
C GLU A 200 24.77 -7.23 -6.99
N THR A 201 23.67 -6.58 -6.61
CA THR A 201 23.67 -5.20 -6.11
C THR A 201 24.40 -5.10 -4.77
N VAL A 202 24.14 -6.02 -3.83
CA VAL A 202 24.82 -6.10 -2.52
C VAL A 202 26.32 -6.27 -2.74
N ASP A 203 26.75 -7.26 -3.53
CA ASP A 203 28.18 -7.55 -3.76
C ASP A 203 28.90 -6.33 -4.34
N ARG A 204 28.30 -5.64 -5.30
CA ARG A 204 28.85 -4.44 -5.93
C ARG A 204 29.00 -3.29 -4.94
N ILE A 205 27.94 -3.00 -4.17
CA ILE A 205 27.90 -1.86 -3.24
C ILE A 205 28.83 -2.10 -2.06
N VAL A 206 28.76 -3.30 -1.44
CA VAL A 206 29.60 -3.66 -0.28
C VAL A 206 31.08 -3.64 -0.64
N SER A 207 31.45 -4.16 -1.82
CA SER A 207 32.84 -4.11 -2.34
C SER A 207 33.33 -2.68 -2.54
N LYS A 208 32.47 -1.80 -3.07
CA LYS A 208 32.78 -0.38 -3.30
C LYS A 208 32.92 0.40 -2.00
N GLU A 209 31.92 0.29 -1.12
CA GLU A 209 31.84 1.07 0.11
C GLU A 209 32.72 0.48 1.23
N LYS A 210 33.03 -0.82 1.19
CA LYS A 210 33.68 -1.58 2.26
C LYS A 210 32.87 -1.48 3.56
N SER A 211 31.60 -1.86 3.46
CA SER A 211 30.61 -1.77 4.54
C SER A 211 30.94 -2.73 5.67
N ASP A 212 30.80 -2.28 6.90
CA ASP A 212 30.96 -3.09 8.11
C ASP A 212 29.63 -3.74 8.54
N ILE A 213 28.53 -3.01 8.38
CA ILE A 213 27.15 -3.46 8.59
C ILE A 213 26.34 -3.21 7.34
N VAL A 214 25.54 -4.21 6.91
CA VAL A 214 24.75 -4.17 5.68
C VAL A 214 23.29 -4.46 5.99
N ILE A 215 22.42 -3.51 5.62
CA ILE A 215 20.97 -3.59 5.77
C ILE A 215 20.37 -3.57 4.36
N VAL A 216 19.58 -4.58 4.06
CA VAL A 216 18.79 -4.66 2.81
C VAL A 216 17.32 -4.42 3.18
N CYS A 217 16.74 -3.38 2.63
CA CYS A 217 15.34 -3.01 2.79
C CYS A 217 14.61 -3.34 1.49
N ILE A 218 13.50 -4.05 1.59
CA ILE A 218 12.69 -4.42 0.44
C ILE A 218 11.23 -4.09 0.70
N HIS A 219 10.64 -3.25 -0.12
CA HIS A 219 9.20 -3.07 -0.04
C HIS A 219 8.48 -4.26 -0.73
N ALA A 220 8.58 -5.43 -0.14
CA ALA A 220 7.93 -6.68 -0.55
C ALA A 220 7.55 -7.50 0.68
N GLY A 221 6.50 -8.33 0.57
CA GLY A 221 5.98 -9.10 1.69
C GLY A 221 6.96 -10.16 2.20
N THR A 222 6.69 -10.65 3.42
CA THR A 222 7.48 -11.70 4.05
C THR A 222 7.55 -12.97 3.21
N GLY A 223 6.41 -13.39 2.63
CA GLY A 223 6.33 -14.54 1.74
C GLY A 223 6.48 -15.90 2.43
N LYS A 224 6.75 -16.94 1.62
CA LYS A 224 6.92 -18.32 2.09
C LYS A 224 8.37 -18.80 2.02
N GLY A 225 9.23 -18.09 1.30
CA GLY A 225 10.62 -18.47 1.06
C GLY A 225 10.76 -19.70 0.14
N ASP A 226 9.87 -19.81 -0.84
CA ASP A 226 9.83 -20.87 -1.87
C ASP A 226 9.95 -20.32 -3.31
N GLY A 227 10.20 -19.01 -3.46
CA GLY A 227 10.39 -18.31 -4.74
C GLY A 227 9.12 -18.16 -5.59
N THR A 228 7.94 -18.53 -5.07
CA THR A 228 6.71 -18.59 -5.87
C THR A 228 5.95 -17.25 -5.96
N LEU A 229 6.20 -16.31 -5.02
CA LEU A 229 5.49 -15.05 -4.92
C LEU A 229 6.42 -13.87 -5.22
N LEU A 230 6.28 -13.27 -6.40
CA LEU A 230 7.11 -12.13 -6.81
C LEU A 230 6.94 -10.92 -5.89
N GLU A 231 5.74 -10.70 -5.37
CA GLU A 231 5.36 -9.60 -4.47
C GLU A 231 5.81 -9.79 -3.01
N SER A 232 6.28 -11.00 -2.65
CA SER A 232 6.53 -11.39 -1.26
C SER A 232 7.77 -12.27 -1.17
N GLN A 233 8.95 -11.67 -1.27
CA GLN A 233 10.26 -12.35 -1.34
C GLN A 233 11.13 -12.15 -0.09
N GLY A 234 10.58 -11.65 1.03
CA GLY A 234 11.34 -11.43 2.26
C GLY A 234 12.07 -12.66 2.76
N LEU A 235 11.38 -13.79 2.93
CA LEU A 235 11.98 -15.05 3.36
C LEU A 235 12.93 -15.66 2.30
N ASP A 236 12.71 -15.39 1.02
CA ASP A 236 13.62 -15.85 -0.04
C ASP A 236 14.97 -15.16 0.08
N LEU A 237 14.97 -13.83 0.27
CA LEU A 237 16.19 -13.05 0.47
C LEU A 237 16.86 -13.36 1.81
N PHE A 238 16.10 -13.51 2.90
CA PHE A 238 16.63 -13.93 4.20
C PHE A 238 17.41 -15.26 4.11
N LYS A 239 16.93 -16.22 3.31
CA LYS A 239 17.59 -17.52 3.12
C LYS A 239 18.76 -17.50 2.14
N SER A 240 18.77 -16.58 1.17
CA SER A 240 19.69 -16.62 0.04
C SER A 240 20.78 -15.56 0.07
N LEU A 241 20.55 -14.39 0.67
CA LEU A 241 21.52 -13.31 0.70
C LEU A 241 22.73 -13.64 1.56
N ARG A 242 23.89 -13.24 1.07
CA ARG A 242 25.18 -13.36 1.77
C ARG A 242 25.78 -11.98 1.98
N GLY A 243 26.47 -11.80 3.12
CA GLY A 243 27.13 -10.53 3.45
C GLY A 243 26.13 -9.43 3.88
N VAL A 244 24.94 -9.82 4.30
CA VAL A 244 23.86 -8.94 4.79
C VAL A 244 23.57 -9.28 6.24
N ASP A 245 23.40 -8.28 7.09
CA ASP A 245 23.09 -8.43 8.50
C ASP A 245 21.58 -8.38 8.77
N PHE A 246 20.86 -7.50 8.08
CA PHE A 246 19.41 -7.35 8.21
C PHE A 246 18.72 -7.34 6.86
N VAL A 247 17.59 -8.06 6.76
CA VAL A 247 16.58 -7.90 5.73
C VAL A 247 15.37 -7.26 6.39
N ILE A 248 15.00 -6.07 5.95
CA ILE A 248 13.75 -5.39 6.34
C ILE A 248 12.78 -5.61 5.20
N CYS A 249 11.54 -6.04 5.49
CA CYS A 249 10.49 -6.25 4.51
C CYS A 249 9.16 -5.61 4.96
N ALA A 250 8.23 -5.43 4.02
CA ALA A 250 7.04 -4.60 4.17
C ALA A 250 5.83 -5.16 3.38
N HIS A 251 4.93 -4.32 2.89
CA HIS A 251 3.88 -4.59 1.90
C HIS A 251 2.74 -5.52 2.36
N ASP A 252 3.01 -6.64 3.02
CA ASP A 252 1.98 -7.59 3.46
C ASP A 252 1.35 -7.24 4.81
N HIS A 253 1.79 -6.14 5.44
CA HIS A 253 1.30 -5.60 6.72
C HIS A 253 1.38 -6.59 7.90
N ARG A 254 2.24 -7.61 7.81
CA ARG A 254 2.36 -8.67 8.82
C ARG A 254 3.55 -8.44 9.72
N PRO A 255 3.34 -8.20 11.02
CA PRO A 255 4.45 -8.08 11.96
C PRO A 255 5.15 -9.45 12.13
N VAL A 256 6.40 -9.54 11.68
CA VAL A 256 7.19 -10.79 11.67
C VAL A 256 8.65 -10.48 11.99
N VAL A 257 9.28 -11.37 12.76
CA VAL A 257 10.72 -11.39 12.99
C VAL A 257 11.27 -12.80 12.80
N HIS A 258 12.38 -12.91 12.09
CA HIS A 258 13.19 -14.12 12.05
C HIS A 258 14.63 -13.78 12.42
N VAL A 259 15.23 -14.53 13.34
CA VAL A 259 16.60 -14.36 13.81
C VAL A 259 17.41 -15.60 13.49
N SER A 260 18.59 -15.41 12.92
CA SER A 260 19.61 -16.44 12.77
C SER A 260 20.98 -15.90 13.21
N ASP A 261 21.97 -16.76 13.29
CA ASP A 261 23.33 -16.36 13.71
C ASP A 261 23.99 -15.35 12.76
N SER A 262 23.55 -15.26 11.52
CA SER A 262 24.21 -14.48 10.46
C SER A 262 23.36 -13.40 9.83
N ILE A 263 22.05 -13.43 10.00
CA ILE A 263 21.10 -12.49 9.38
C ILE A 263 19.80 -12.46 10.15
N CYS A 264 19.18 -11.28 10.28
CA CYS A 264 17.85 -11.10 10.81
C CYS A 264 16.88 -10.61 9.73
N LEU A 265 15.60 -10.98 9.85
CA LEU A 265 14.52 -10.40 9.07
C LEU A 265 13.52 -9.71 9.99
N ILE A 266 13.11 -8.49 9.62
CA ILE A 266 12.12 -7.68 10.36
C ILE A 266 11.06 -7.19 9.38
N ASN A 267 9.78 -7.38 9.74
CA ASN A 267 8.64 -6.69 9.17
C ASN A 267 7.84 -6.07 10.34
N ALA A 268 7.77 -4.76 10.40
CA ALA A 268 7.12 -4.04 11.51
C ALA A 268 5.58 -4.05 11.42
N GLY A 269 5.01 -4.52 10.33
CA GLY A 269 3.57 -4.52 10.08
C GLY A 269 3.12 -3.25 9.37
N SER A 270 2.22 -2.44 9.94
CA SER A 270 1.73 -1.23 9.27
C SER A 270 1.20 -0.18 10.23
N HIS A 271 0.97 1.06 9.72
CA HIS A 271 0.29 2.16 10.42
C HIS A 271 0.96 2.53 11.74
N CYS A 272 2.28 2.47 11.82
CA CYS A 272 3.05 2.79 13.02
C CYS A 272 2.61 2.02 14.29
N ARG A 273 2.05 0.79 14.15
CA ARG A 273 1.61 0.00 15.31
C ARG A 273 2.77 -0.65 16.04
N ASN A 274 3.82 -0.96 15.33
CA ASN A 274 5.05 -1.51 15.89
C ASN A 274 6.25 -0.74 15.32
N LEU A 275 7.35 -0.82 16.06
CA LEU A 275 8.68 -0.45 15.63
C LEU A 275 9.51 -1.73 15.56
N GLY A 276 10.09 -2.04 14.41
CA GLY A 276 11.09 -3.08 14.31
C GLY A 276 12.35 -2.63 15.06
N TYR A 277 12.93 -3.53 15.87
CA TYR A 277 14.05 -3.23 16.73
C TYR A 277 15.14 -4.28 16.52
N GLY A 278 16.10 -3.97 15.65
CA GLY A 278 17.30 -4.76 15.44
C GLY A 278 18.43 -4.33 16.36
N THR A 279 19.22 -5.28 16.81
CA THR A 279 20.46 -5.05 17.54
C THR A 279 21.62 -5.70 16.81
N VAL A 280 22.69 -4.94 16.58
CA VAL A 280 23.96 -5.49 16.11
C VAL A 280 25.08 -5.10 17.05
N ASN A 281 25.73 -6.10 17.65
CA ASN A 281 26.94 -5.91 18.43
C ASN A 281 28.15 -6.23 17.55
N VAL A 282 29.09 -5.32 17.47
CA VAL A 282 30.28 -5.40 16.60
C VAL A 282 31.53 -5.36 17.47
N LYS A 283 32.40 -6.35 17.31
CA LYS A 283 33.73 -6.33 17.94
C LYS A 283 34.77 -5.91 16.91
N VAL A 284 35.59 -4.93 17.27
CA VAL A 284 36.67 -4.37 16.45
C VAL A 284 38.02 -4.69 17.09
N GLU A 285 38.95 -5.25 16.32
CA GLU A 285 40.33 -5.49 16.69
C GLU A 285 41.26 -5.10 15.53
N GLY A 286 42.33 -4.35 15.83
CA GLY A 286 43.24 -3.85 14.80
C GLY A 286 42.57 -2.93 13.78
N GLY A 287 41.51 -2.22 14.19
CA GLY A 287 40.71 -1.35 13.34
C GLY A 287 39.87 -2.09 12.28
N LYS A 288 39.51 -3.35 12.53
CA LYS A 288 38.68 -4.20 11.66
C LYS A 288 37.62 -4.92 12.47
N VAL A 289 36.45 -5.09 11.88
CA VAL A 289 35.39 -5.94 12.45
C VAL A 289 35.86 -7.40 12.44
N VAL A 290 35.90 -8.03 13.61
CA VAL A 290 36.29 -9.43 13.79
C VAL A 290 35.11 -10.34 14.11
N SER A 291 34.04 -9.81 14.69
CA SER A 291 32.79 -10.56 14.88
C SER A 291 31.59 -9.63 14.99
N LYS A 292 30.42 -10.17 14.64
CA LYS A 292 29.11 -9.54 14.85
C LYS A 292 28.17 -10.53 15.53
N SER A 293 27.27 -10.05 16.38
CA SER A 293 26.10 -10.79 16.85
C SER A 293 24.86 -9.96 16.60
N LEU A 294 23.80 -10.63 16.15
CA LEU A 294 22.57 -10.01 15.70
C LEU A 294 21.40 -10.47 16.56
N ASP A 295 20.45 -9.58 16.78
CA ASP A 295 19.16 -9.89 17.39
C ASP A 295 18.11 -8.96 16.83
N ALA A 296 16.83 -9.36 16.91
CA ALA A 296 15.72 -8.56 16.44
C ALA A 296 14.42 -8.88 17.20
N GLU A 297 13.63 -7.86 17.45
CA GLU A 297 12.31 -7.95 18.06
C GLU A 297 11.36 -6.88 17.51
N LEU A 298 10.10 -6.91 17.92
CA LEU A 298 9.10 -5.89 17.62
C LEU A 298 8.68 -5.21 18.92
N LEU A 299 8.75 -3.88 18.93
CA LEU A 299 8.20 -3.06 19.99
C LEU A 299 6.80 -2.58 19.58
N THR A 300 5.76 -2.99 20.30
CA THR A 300 4.42 -2.46 20.10
C THR A 300 4.36 -1.02 20.61
N LEU A 301 3.95 -0.09 19.76
CA LEU A 301 3.88 1.32 20.10
C LEU A 301 2.56 1.66 20.82
N ASP A 302 2.66 2.41 21.91
CA ASP A 302 1.51 3.02 22.57
C ASP A 302 1.17 4.34 21.86
N LYS A 303 -0.01 4.41 21.27
CA LYS A 303 -0.52 5.58 20.54
C LYS A 303 -0.61 6.86 21.39
N ASN A 304 -0.60 6.73 22.73
CA ASN A 304 -0.64 7.87 23.65
C ASN A 304 0.77 8.42 23.97
N LYS A 305 1.83 7.71 23.59
CA LYS A 305 3.20 8.17 23.71
C LYS A 305 3.62 8.85 22.42
N VAL A 306 3.56 10.18 22.41
CA VAL A 306 3.84 11.00 21.23
C VAL A 306 4.89 12.07 21.55
N ASN A 307 5.68 12.44 20.55
CA ASN A 307 6.58 13.59 20.65
C ASN A 307 5.75 14.88 20.58
N THR A 308 5.59 15.55 21.71
CA THR A 308 4.75 16.74 21.83
C THR A 308 5.35 17.97 21.17
N GLU A 309 6.68 18.07 21.10
CA GLU A 309 7.37 19.18 20.43
C GLU A 309 7.15 19.08 18.91
N LEU A 310 7.32 17.89 18.36
CA LEU A 310 7.04 17.62 16.93
C LEU A 310 5.56 17.82 16.60
N LYS A 311 4.65 17.41 17.49
CA LYS A 311 3.21 17.63 17.33
C LYS A 311 2.88 19.12 17.24
N GLU A 312 3.48 19.96 18.07
CA GLU A 312 3.28 21.40 18.04
C GLU A 312 3.89 22.04 16.77
N GLU A 313 5.08 21.57 16.34
CA GLU A 313 5.70 22.04 15.10
C GLU A 313 4.79 21.83 13.88
N PHE A 314 4.13 20.67 13.80
CA PHE A 314 3.24 20.28 12.70
C PHE A 314 1.75 20.59 12.94
N HIS A 315 1.42 21.32 14.01
CA HIS A 315 0.02 21.63 14.34
C HIS A 315 -0.72 22.36 13.21
N LYS A 316 -0.07 23.29 12.53
CA LYS A 316 -0.69 24.01 11.40
C LYS A 316 -1.00 23.11 10.22
N ASP A 317 -0.16 22.12 9.96
CA ASP A 317 -0.39 21.12 8.91
C ASP A 317 -1.57 20.23 9.26
N TYR A 318 -1.63 19.77 10.51
CA TYR A 318 -2.78 19.02 11.03
C TYR A 318 -4.10 19.78 10.86
N GLU A 319 -4.16 21.05 11.25
CA GLU A 319 -5.36 21.88 11.11
C GLU A 319 -5.75 22.11 9.64
N ALA A 320 -4.77 22.24 8.74
CA ALA A 320 -5.05 22.37 7.31
C ALA A 320 -5.64 21.08 6.73
N VAL A 321 -5.07 19.92 7.08
CA VAL A 321 -5.60 18.60 6.70
C VAL A 321 -6.99 18.38 7.28
N LYS A 322 -7.20 18.74 8.55
CA LYS A 322 -8.50 18.63 9.23
C LYS A 322 -9.56 19.48 8.53
N ALA A 323 -9.24 20.73 8.21
CA ALA A 323 -10.17 21.62 7.50
C ALA A 323 -10.55 21.07 6.12
N PHE A 324 -9.58 20.48 5.40
CA PHE A 324 -9.82 19.79 4.13
C PHE A 324 -10.72 18.56 4.32
N THR A 325 -10.41 17.72 5.31
CA THR A 325 -11.13 16.47 5.63
C THR A 325 -12.60 16.73 5.99
N LEU A 326 -12.85 17.83 6.73
CA LEU A 326 -14.20 18.22 7.18
C LEU A 326 -14.95 19.12 6.18
N LYS A 327 -14.38 19.37 4.99
CA LYS A 327 -15.04 20.13 3.95
C LYS A 327 -16.33 19.44 3.52
N GLU A 328 -17.45 20.15 3.57
CA GLU A 328 -18.72 19.68 3.01
C GLU A 328 -18.63 19.58 1.48
N VAL A 329 -19.07 18.45 0.93
CA VAL A 329 -18.97 18.15 -0.49
C VAL A 329 -20.31 17.83 -1.15
N GLY A 330 -21.38 17.64 -0.37
CA GLY A 330 -22.71 17.34 -0.88
C GLY A 330 -23.60 16.71 0.17
N GLU A 331 -24.67 16.06 -0.27
CA GLU A 331 -25.64 15.38 0.58
C GLU A 331 -25.86 13.93 0.12
N LEU A 332 -26.15 13.05 1.05
CA LEU A 332 -26.56 11.66 0.82
C LEU A 332 -28.02 11.48 1.25
N LYS A 333 -28.84 10.95 0.36
CA LYS A 333 -30.18 10.46 0.69
C LYS A 333 -30.11 8.96 1.01
N GLY A 334 -30.58 8.58 2.20
CA GLY A 334 -30.44 7.22 2.69
C GLY A 334 -29.03 6.90 3.19
N ASN A 335 -28.77 5.65 3.53
CA ASN A 335 -27.48 5.23 4.08
C ASN A 335 -26.71 4.40 3.05
N LEU A 336 -25.38 4.55 3.01
CA LEU A 336 -24.49 3.61 2.29
C LEU A 336 -23.83 2.67 3.30
N ILE A 337 -24.08 1.38 3.16
CA ILE A 337 -23.56 0.33 4.03
C ILE A 337 -22.69 -0.62 3.18
N THR A 338 -21.37 -0.52 3.33
CA THR A 338 -20.43 -1.19 2.42
C THR A 338 -20.54 -2.72 2.46
N ARG A 339 -20.80 -3.30 3.66
CA ARG A 339 -20.92 -4.75 3.83
C ARG A 339 -22.11 -5.38 3.09
N GLU A 340 -23.13 -4.61 2.71
CA GLU A 340 -24.27 -5.11 1.94
C GLU A 340 -23.87 -5.61 0.55
N ALA A 341 -22.79 -5.05 -0.02
CA ALA A 341 -22.25 -5.49 -1.30
C ALA A 341 -21.77 -6.96 -1.30
N TYR A 342 -21.50 -7.56 -0.13
CA TYR A 342 -21.17 -8.98 -0.06
C TYR A 342 -22.38 -9.91 -0.27
N MET A 343 -23.58 -9.38 -0.17
CA MET A 343 -24.83 -10.15 -0.29
C MET A 343 -25.49 -10.02 -1.67
N GLY A 344 -25.03 -9.06 -2.49
CA GLY A 344 -25.64 -8.78 -3.79
C GLY A 344 -25.55 -7.30 -4.16
N MET A 345 -26.50 -6.85 -4.97
CA MET A 345 -26.65 -5.42 -5.26
C MET A 345 -26.93 -4.64 -3.97
N SER A 346 -26.31 -3.48 -3.84
CA SER A 346 -26.54 -2.55 -2.73
C SER A 346 -26.30 -1.12 -3.19
N ASP A 347 -26.86 -0.16 -2.46
CA ASP A 347 -26.71 1.27 -2.79
C ASP A 347 -25.25 1.70 -2.88
N TYR A 348 -24.40 1.13 -2.03
CA TYR A 348 -22.96 1.38 -2.05
C TYR A 348 -22.29 0.95 -3.37
N ILE A 349 -22.47 -0.32 -3.79
CA ILE A 349 -21.80 -0.82 -5.01
C ILE A 349 -22.46 -0.26 -6.27
N ASN A 350 -23.77 -0.03 -6.23
CA ASN A 350 -24.52 0.60 -7.32
C ASN A 350 -24.02 2.02 -7.61
N LEU A 351 -23.69 2.79 -6.58
CA LEU A 351 -23.07 4.11 -6.73
C LEU A 351 -21.76 4.01 -7.54
N ILE A 352 -20.86 3.10 -7.17
CA ILE A 352 -19.58 2.94 -7.86
C ILE A 352 -19.79 2.53 -9.32
N HIS A 353 -20.70 1.60 -9.58
CA HIS A 353 -21.08 1.20 -10.94
C HIS A 353 -21.65 2.34 -11.77
N THR A 354 -22.58 3.10 -11.18
CA THR A 354 -23.23 4.25 -11.86
C THR A 354 -22.21 5.32 -12.22
N LEU A 355 -21.28 5.63 -11.32
CA LEU A 355 -20.20 6.58 -11.59
C LEU A 355 -19.31 6.08 -12.73
N SER A 356 -18.96 4.80 -12.72
CA SER A 356 -18.07 4.21 -13.72
C SER A 356 -18.70 4.16 -15.12
N ILE A 357 -19.99 3.83 -15.22
CA ILE A 357 -20.72 3.83 -16.51
C ILE A 357 -21.05 5.27 -16.95
N GLY A 358 -21.41 6.14 -16.01
CA GLY A 358 -21.89 7.48 -16.31
C GLY A 358 -20.81 8.47 -16.76
N CYS A 359 -19.55 8.26 -16.42
CA CYS A 359 -18.46 9.14 -16.83
C CYS A 359 -17.73 8.65 -18.09
N ALA A 360 -17.96 7.43 -18.55
CA ALA A 360 -17.17 6.76 -19.57
C ALA A 360 -18.08 6.12 -20.66
N PRO A 361 -17.60 5.94 -21.90
CA PRO A 361 -18.35 5.27 -22.97
C PRO A 361 -18.34 3.74 -22.76
N ALA A 362 -18.77 3.28 -21.58
CA ALA A 362 -18.82 1.87 -21.20
C ALA A 362 -20.24 1.36 -21.13
N GLN A 363 -20.46 0.14 -21.64
CA GLN A 363 -21.74 -0.56 -21.52
C GLN A 363 -21.83 -1.39 -20.24
N ILE A 364 -20.67 -1.79 -19.70
CA ILE A 364 -20.54 -2.69 -18.56
C ILE A 364 -19.53 -2.09 -17.60
N SER A 365 -19.71 -2.33 -16.32
CA SER A 365 -18.74 -1.95 -15.27
C SER A 365 -18.46 -3.13 -14.34
N PHE A 366 -17.18 -3.31 -13.96
CA PHE A 366 -16.80 -4.21 -12.88
C PHE A 366 -16.39 -3.40 -11.66
N ALA A 367 -16.90 -3.76 -10.50
CA ALA A 367 -16.55 -3.13 -9.23
C ALA A 367 -16.63 -4.10 -8.06
N ALA A 368 -15.72 -3.94 -7.09
CA ALA A 368 -15.69 -4.69 -5.83
C ALA A 368 -15.95 -3.77 -4.64
N PRO A 369 -16.43 -4.30 -3.50
CA PRO A 369 -16.49 -3.56 -2.26
C PRO A 369 -15.08 -3.30 -1.74
N LEU A 370 -14.68 -2.04 -1.59
CA LEU A 370 -13.33 -1.63 -1.21
C LEU A 370 -13.17 -1.33 0.27
N THR A 371 -14.27 -1.09 0.98
CA THR A 371 -14.30 -0.88 2.42
C THR A 371 -14.99 -2.04 3.11
N PHE A 372 -14.26 -2.73 4.01
CA PHE A 372 -14.72 -3.97 4.65
C PHE A 372 -16.03 -3.81 5.42
N ASN A 373 -16.14 -2.79 6.26
CA ASN A 373 -17.33 -2.54 7.08
C ASN A 373 -17.42 -1.05 7.41
N GLY A 374 -17.95 -0.28 6.48
CA GLY A 374 -18.21 1.16 6.64
C GLY A 374 -19.69 1.46 6.56
N THR A 375 -20.10 2.54 7.20
CA THR A 375 -21.46 3.09 7.11
C THR A 375 -21.37 4.60 6.98
N ILE A 376 -21.96 5.14 5.91
CA ILE A 376 -22.15 6.57 5.72
C ILE A 376 -23.65 6.81 5.90
N LYS A 377 -23.98 7.67 6.84
CA LYS A 377 -25.37 7.97 7.17
C LYS A 377 -25.95 9.04 6.25
N GLU A 378 -27.26 9.01 6.08
CA GLU A 378 -28.02 10.07 5.42
C GLU A 378 -27.69 11.44 6.00
N GLY A 379 -27.54 12.45 5.13
CA GLY A 379 -27.26 13.84 5.47
C GLY A 379 -26.05 14.40 4.74
N THR A 380 -25.42 15.40 5.35
CA THR A 380 -24.25 16.09 4.78
C THR A 380 -23.07 15.15 4.62
N LEU A 381 -22.50 15.14 3.43
CA LEU A 381 -21.27 14.42 3.11
C LEU A 381 -20.06 15.34 3.32
N LEU A 382 -19.07 14.82 4.03
CA LEU A 382 -17.76 15.42 4.18
C LEU A 382 -16.78 14.83 3.17
N TYR A 383 -15.68 15.52 2.87
CA TYR A 383 -14.64 14.97 2.01
C TYR A 383 -14.12 13.61 2.52
N ASN A 384 -14.06 13.44 3.84
CA ASN A 384 -13.71 12.16 4.49
C ASN A 384 -14.61 10.99 4.06
N ASP A 385 -15.88 11.22 3.80
CA ASP A 385 -16.81 10.15 3.41
C ASP A 385 -16.44 9.58 2.05
N LEU A 386 -15.81 10.37 1.19
CA LEU A 386 -15.31 9.90 -0.11
C LEU A 386 -14.23 8.83 0.04
N PHE A 387 -13.38 8.92 1.08
CA PHE A 387 -12.40 7.87 1.40
C PHE A 387 -13.07 6.61 1.94
N THR A 388 -14.19 6.74 2.65
CA THR A 388 -14.98 5.58 3.09
C THR A 388 -15.68 4.91 1.92
N ILE A 389 -16.18 5.69 0.94
CA ILE A 389 -16.79 5.16 -0.29
C ILE A 389 -15.72 4.51 -1.17
N TYR A 390 -14.59 5.20 -1.37
CA TYR A 390 -13.53 4.75 -2.26
C TYR A 390 -12.13 5.08 -1.69
N PRO A 391 -11.49 4.14 -0.96
CA PRO A 391 -10.25 4.41 -0.21
C PRO A 391 -8.98 4.47 -1.07
N TYR A 392 -8.99 3.94 -2.29
CA TYR A 392 -7.80 3.81 -3.16
C TYR A 392 -7.72 4.89 -4.24
N GLU A 393 -6.53 5.15 -4.76
CA GLU A 393 -6.24 6.08 -5.85
C GLU A 393 -6.36 5.43 -7.25
N ASN A 394 -7.20 4.41 -7.41
CA ASN A 394 -7.37 3.70 -8.68
C ASN A 394 -7.99 4.60 -9.75
N GLN A 395 -7.32 4.73 -10.88
CA GLN A 395 -7.88 5.31 -12.09
C GLN A 395 -8.97 4.41 -12.68
N LEU A 396 -9.90 4.99 -13.42
CA LEU A 396 -10.90 4.24 -14.17
C LEU A 396 -10.42 4.05 -15.62
N PHE A 397 -10.40 2.81 -16.07
CA PHE A 397 -10.07 2.41 -17.44
C PHE A 397 -11.30 1.89 -18.14
N VAL A 398 -11.40 2.15 -19.46
CA VAL A 398 -12.36 1.49 -20.32
C VAL A 398 -11.62 0.51 -21.21
N VAL A 399 -11.93 -0.78 -21.08
CA VAL A 399 -11.22 -1.89 -21.73
C VAL A 399 -12.16 -2.67 -22.64
N LYS A 400 -11.70 -3.02 -23.84
CA LYS A 400 -12.42 -3.92 -24.75
C LYS A 400 -12.35 -5.35 -24.28
N MET A 401 -13.52 -5.98 -24.04
CA MET A 401 -13.64 -7.39 -23.69
C MET A 401 -14.75 -8.06 -24.49
N SER A 402 -14.52 -9.28 -24.93
CA SER A 402 -15.59 -10.10 -25.53
C SER A 402 -16.57 -10.58 -24.46
N GLY A 403 -17.79 -10.94 -24.86
CA GLY A 403 -18.77 -11.49 -23.92
C GLY A 403 -18.28 -12.77 -23.24
N SER A 404 -17.49 -13.60 -23.92
CA SER A 404 -16.87 -14.80 -23.34
C SER A 404 -15.83 -14.44 -22.27
N GLU A 405 -15.00 -13.42 -22.49
CA GLU A 405 -14.04 -12.91 -21.50
C GLU A 405 -14.77 -12.31 -20.30
N ILE A 406 -15.86 -11.56 -20.50
CA ILE A 406 -16.69 -10.99 -19.43
C ILE A 406 -17.26 -12.10 -18.55
N LYS A 407 -17.83 -13.16 -19.16
CA LYS A 407 -18.35 -14.29 -18.39
C LYS A 407 -17.25 -15.00 -17.62
N ALA A 408 -16.09 -15.27 -18.22
CA ALA A 408 -14.97 -15.92 -17.58
C ALA A 408 -14.40 -15.08 -16.43
N TYR A 409 -14.36 -13.76 -16.58
CA TYR A 409 -13.98 -12.83 -15.52
C TYR A 409 -14.91 -12.95 -14.31
N LEU A 410 -16.23 -12.89 -14.52
CA LEU A 410 -17.21 -13.02 -13.45
C LEU A 410 -17.16 -14.41 -12.78
N GLU A 411 -16.99 -15.48 -13.56
CA GLU A 411 -16.79 -16.82 -12.97
C GLU A 411 -15.58 -16.85 -12.03
N SER A 412 -14.47 -16.23 -12.42
CA SER A 412 -13.27 -16.11 -11.59
C SER A 412 -13.51 -15.26 -10.33
N SER A 413 -14.22 -14.13 -10.45
CA SER A 413 -14.57 -13.32 -9.29
C SER A 413 -15.42 -14.10 -8.28
N TYR A 414 -16.49 -14.73 -8.72
CA TYR A 414 -17.34 -15.53 -7.84
C TYR A 414 -16.64 -16.79 -7.32
N GLU A 415 -15.64 -17.33 -8.02
CA GLU A 415 -14.82 -18.42 -7.46
C GLU A 415 -14.01 -17.96 -6.25
N THR A 416 -13.52 -16.74 -6.23
CA THR A 416 -12.81 -16.21 -5.05
C THR A 416 -13.75 -15.86 -3.89
N TRP A 417 -15.00 -15.55 -4.20
CA TRP A 417 -15.98 -14.97 -3.27
C TRP A 417 -16.82 -16.04 -2.55
N ILE A 418 -17.38 -17.03 -3.31
CA ILE A 418 -18.39 -17.94 -2.79
C ILE A 418 -18.01 -19.42 -2.94
N ASN A 419 -18.56 -20.23 -2.05
CA ASN A 419 -18.55 -21.68 -2.14
C ASN A 419 -19.68 -22.20 -3.06
N THR A 420 -19.54 -23.44 -3.53
CA THR A 420 -20.67 -24.21 -4.07
C THR A 420 -21.42 -24.84 -2.90
N ILE A 421 -22.73 -24.60 -2.81
CA ILE A 421 -23.56 -25.12 -1.71
C ILE A 421 -24.74 -25.94 -2.24
N THR A 422 -25.14 -26.96 -1.46
CA THR A 422 -26.31 -27.80 -1.74
C THR A 422 -27.37 -27.71 -0.65
N SER A 423 -27.10 -26.93 0.40
CA SER A 423 -27.98 -26.72 1.55
C SER A 423 -27.82 -25.27 2.07
N PRO A 424 -28.91 -24.64 2.52
CA PRO A 424 -28.88 -23.32 3.10
C PRO A 424 -28.18 -23.22 4.46
N ASN A 425 -27.75 -24.36 5.03
CA ASN A 425 -27.01 -24.43 6.29
C ASN A 425 -25.48 -24.48 6.06
N GLN A 426 -25.04 -24.51 4.80
CA GLN A 426 -23.63 -24.37 4.44
C GLN A 426 -23.25 -22.89 4.28
N SER A 427 -22.01 -22.56 4.57
CA SER A 427 -21.48 -21.21 4.33
C SER A 427 -21.38 -20.93 2.84
N LEU A 428 -22.07 -19.88 2.38
CA LEU A 428 -21.98 -19.44 0.99
C LEU A 428 -20.72 -18.59 0.77
N LEU A 429 -20.41 -17.66 1.64
CA LEU A 429 -19.19 -16.87 1.54
C LEU A 429 -17.97 -17.74 1.88
N LYS A 430 -16.87 -17.55 1.17
CA LYS A 430 -15.59 -18.17 1.51
C LYS A 430 -14.99 -17.49 2.74
N ILE A 431 -15.41 -17.91 3.91
CA ILE A 431 -14.97 -17.40 5.21
C ILE A 431 -14.25 -18.47 6.01
N VAL A 432 -13.36 -18.03 6.90
CA VAL A 432 -12.57 -18.91 7.76
C VAL A 432 -12.39 -18.26 9.13
N LYS A 433 -12.35 -19.11 10.16
CA LYS A 433 -12.03 -18.68 11.52
C LYS A 433 -10.52 -18.66 11.70
N ARG A 434 -9.96 -17.51 12.04
CA ARG A 434 -8.52 -17.32 12.26
C ARG A 434 -8.30 -16.57 13.55
N ALA A 435 -7.16 -16.81 14.20
CA ALA A 435 -6.73 -15.94 15.30
C ALA A 435 -6.40 -14.55 14.74
N ASP A 436 -6.95 -13.52 15.34
CA ASP A 436 -6.56 -12.15 15.05
C ASP A 436 -5.09 -11.97 15.48
N PRO A 437 -4.20 -11.54 14.58
CA PRO A 437 -2.78 -11.34 14.91
C PRO A 437 -2.56 -10.39 16.08
N ARG A 438 -3.49 -9.46 16.33
CA ARG A 438 -3.40 -8.41 17.36
C ARG A 438 -3.92 -8.86 18.71
N THR A 439 -5.16 -9.40 18.73
CA THR A 439 -5.86 -9.78 19.97
C THR A 439 -5.65 -11.23 20.35
N ARG A 440 -5.15 -12.06 19.42
CA ARG A 440 -5.08 -13.53 19.50
C ARG A 440 -6.43 -14.19 19.74
N GLN A 441 -7.52 -13.44 19.59
CA GLN A 441 -8.89 -13.98 19.66
C GLN A 441 -9.28 -14.53 18.29
N ASP A 442 -10.00 -15.60 18.30
CA ASP A 442 -10.56 -16.17 17.08
C ASP A 442 -11.63 -15.26 16.48
N MET A 443 -11.43 -14.83 15.24
CA MET A 443 -12.41 -14.05 14.48
C MET A 443 -12.66 -14.69 13.10
N TRP A 444 -13.86 -14.46 12.58
CA TRP A 444 -14.18 -14.82 11.22
C TRP A 444 -13.63 -13.76 10.24
N SER A 445 -13.09 -14.21 9.14
CA SER A 445 -12.58 -13.36 8.06
C SER A 445 -12.81 -14.02 6.70
N PHE A 446 -12.78 -13.26 5.63
CA PHE A 446 -12.74 -13.82 4.28
C PHE A 446 -11.46 -14.64 4.05
N VAL A 447 -11.59 -15.71 3.26
CA VAL A 447 -10.43 -16.50 2.80
C VAL A 447 -9.58 -15.70 1.83
N ASN A 448 -10.24 -15.01 0.90
CA ASN A 448 -9.61 -14.15 -0.11
C ASN A 448 -9.87 -12.68 0.21
N PRO A 449 -9.05 -11.75 -0.28
CA PRO A 449 -9.29 -10.32 -0.11
C PRO A 449 -10.64 -9.90 -0.73
N TYR A 450 -11.48 -9.25 0.08
CA TYR A 450 -12.82 -8.81 -0.33
C TYR A 450 -12.80 -7.79 -1.47
N TYR A 451 -11.75 -7.01 -1.58
CA TYR A 451 -11.55 -6.08 -2.69
C TYR A 451 -11.30 -6.79 -4.04
N ASN A 452 -11.36 -8.13 -4.08
CA ASN A 452 -11.37 -8.96 -5.29
C ASN A 452 -12.75 -9.59 -5.57
N PHE A 453 -13.82 -9.12 -4.92
CA PHE A 453 -15.18 -9.65 -5.10
C PHE A 453 -15.97 -8.76 -6.06
N ASP A 454 -15.58 -8.78 -7.34
CA ASP A 454 -16.21 -7.96 -8.35
C ASP A 454 -17.59 -8.48 -8.73
N SER A 455 -18.56 -7.57 -8.77
CA SER A 455 -19.83 -7.73 -9.48
C SER A 455 -19.81 -6.94 -10.80
N ALA A 456 -20.82 -7.14 -11.63
CA ALA A 456 -20.99 -6.38 -12.86
C ALA A 456 -22.25 -5.54 -12.84
N ALA A 457 -22.19 -4.36 -13.47
CA ALA A 457 -23.35 -3.58 -13.89
C ALA A 457 -23.39 -3.45 -15.40
N GLY A 458 -24.56 -3.01 -15.94
CA GLY A 458 -24.85 -3.01 -17.37
C GLY A 458 -25.39 -4.34 -17.87
N LEU A 459 -25.56 -5.33 -17.00
CA LEU A 459 -25.98 -6.70 -17.30
C LEU A 459 -27.19 -7.14 -16.47
N ILE A 460 -27.94 -8.10 -17.00
CA ILE A 460 -28.94 -8.88 -16.26
C ILE A 460 -28.40 -10.31 -16.16
N TYR A 461 -28.06 -10.76 -14.94
CA TYR A 461 -27.49 -12.10 -14.76
C TYR A 461 -27.82 -12.74 -13.41
N GLU A 462 -27.61 -14.04 -13.31
CA GLU A 462 -27.79 -14.84 -12.11
C GLU A 462 -26.50 -15.61 -11.82
N VAL A 463 -26.24 -15.83 -10.53
CA VAL A 463 -25.14 -16.66 -10.04
C VAL A 463 -25.70 -17.87 -9.31
N ASP A 464 -25.67 -19.03 -9.97
CA ASP A 464 -26.17 -20.30 -9.41
C ASP A 464 -25.15 -20.87 -8.40
N VAL A 465 -25.46 -20.72 -7.12
CA VAL A 465 -24.60 -21.18 -6.01
C VAL A 465 -24.50 -22.70 -5.88
N THR A 466 -25.32 -23.44 -6.65
CA THR A 466 -25.28 -24.92 -6.68
C THR A 466 -24.31 -25.47 -7.72
N LYS A 467 -23.83 -24.61 -8.62
CA LYS A 467 -22.96 -24.99 -9.73
C LYS A 467 -21.49 -24.81 -9.39
N PRO A 468 -20.61 -25.65 -9.95
CA PRO A 468 -19.17 -25.47 -9.81
C PRO A 468 -18.67 -24.25 -10.60
N PHE A 469 -17.42 -23.85 -10.33
CA PHE A 469 -16.69 -22.84 -11.11
C PHE A 469 -16.81 -23.09 -12.62
N GLY A 470 -16.98 -22.00 -13.36
CA GLY A 470 -17.14 -21.99 -14.82
C GLY A 470 -18.58 -22.25 -15.31
N GLN A 471 -19.53 -22.58 -14.42
CA GLN A 471 -20.93 -22.90 -14.76
C GLN A 471 -21.96 -22.13 -13.93
N ARG A 472 -21.52 -21.21 -13.06
CA ARG A 472 -22.42 -20.54 -12.10
C ARG A 472 -22.98 -19.22 -12.60
N VAL A 473 -22.28 -18.51 -13.50
CA VAL A 473 -22.74 -17.21 -14.04
C VAL A 473 -23.58 -17.41 -15.30
N ASN A 474 -24.83 -16.97 -15.25
CA ASN A 474 -25.76 -17.00 -16.37
C ASN A 474 -26.19 -15.57 -16.75
N ILE A 475 -25.65 -15.02 -17.82
CA ILE A 475 -25.96 -13.67 -18.33
C ILE A 475 -27.13 -13.80 -19.31
N SER A 476 -28.26 -13.17 -19.00
CA SER A 476 -29.48 -13.27 -19.79
C SER A 476 -29.67 -12.12 -20.80
N ALA A 477 -29.21 -10.90 -20.45
CA ALA A 477 -29.36 -9.71 -21.31
C ALA A 477 -28.41 -8.58 -20.83
N MET A 478 -28.31 -7.53 -21.63
CA MET A 478 -27.83 -6.23 -21.20
C MET A 478 -28.88 -5.52 -20.31
N ALA A 479 -28.49 -4.50 -19.58
CA ALA A 479 -29.40 -3.75 -18.70
C ALA A 479 -30.59 -3.13 -19.45
N ASP A 480 -30.37 -2.66 -20.68
CA ASP A 480 -31.38 -2.06 -21.55
C ASP A 480 -32.33 -3.10 -22.19
N GLY A 481 -32.17 -4.39 -21.86
CA GLY A 481 -32.95 -5.49 -22.40
C GLY A 481 -32.47 -6.03 -23.76
N SER A 482 -31.43 -5.46 -24.35
CA SER A 482 -30.82 -6.00 -25.57
C SER A 482 -30.10 -7.32 -25.30
N ALA A 483 -29.88 -8.11 -26.38
CA ALA A 483 -29.24 -9.42 -26.23
C ALA A 483 -27.76 -9.30 -25.88
N PHE A 484 -27.32 -10.01 -24.86
CA PHE A 484 -25.90 -10.23 -24.58
C PHE A 484 -25.37 -11.34 -25.50
N ASN A 485 -24.21 -11.11 -26.13
CA ASN A 485 -23.61 -12.07 -27.04
C ASN A 485 -22.16 -12.35 -26.69
N MET A 486 -21.78 -13.62 -26.59
CA MET A 486 -20.45 -14.07 -26.19
C MET A 486 -19.32 -13.61 -27.12
N GLU A 487 -19.61 -13.44 -28.43
CA GLU A 487 -18.62 -13.05 -29.44
C GLU A 487 -18.54 -11.53 -29.63
N THR A 488 -19.50 -10.77 -29.11
CA THR A 488 -19.49 -9.31 -29.20
C THR A 488 -18.46 -8.72 -28.27
N VAL A 489 -17.75 -7.70 -28.76
CA VAL A 489 -16.80 -6.92 -27.95
C VAL A 489 -17.54 -5.73 -27.32
N TYR A 490 -17.45 -5.64 -26.01
CA TYR A 490 -18.05 -4.58 -25.18
C TYR A 490 -16.97 -3.68 -24.61
N ASN A 491 -17.31 -2.43 -24.36
CA ASN A 491 -16.50 -1.52 -23.54
C ASN A 491 -16.83 -1.74 -22.07
N VAL A 492 -15.86 -2.13 -21.29
CA VAL A 492 -15.99 -2.44 -19.86
C VAL A 492 -15.20 -1.45 -19.03
N ALA A 493 -15.89 -0.73 -18.15
CA ALA A 493 -15.27 0.15 -17.17
C ALA A 493 -14.78 -0.67 -15.99
N MET A 494 -13.51 -0.50 -15.60
CA MET A 494 -12.89 -1.18 -14.46
C MET A 494 -11.75 -0.35 -13.88
N THR A 495 -11.28 -0.69 -12.71
CA THR A 495 -10.13 0.00 -12.11
C THR A 495 -8.83 -0.30 -12.84
N SER A 496 -7.87 0.63 -12.79
CA SER A 496 -6.49 0.40 -13.25
C SER A 496 -5.89 -0.85 -12.64
N TYR A 497 -6.12 -1.09 -11.35
CA TYR A 497 -5.70 -2.31 -10.65
C TYR A 497 -6.21 -3.59 -11.34
N ARG A 498 -7.49 -3.62 -11.75
CA ARG A 498 -8.05 -4.79 -12.47
C ARG A 498 -7.47 -4.94 -13.86
N ALA A 499 -7.42 -3.86 -14.60
CA ALA A 499 -6.91 -3.84 -15.97
C ALA A 499 -5.44 -4.34 -16.01
N SER A 500 -4.62 -3.94 -15.03
CA SER A 500 -3.22 -4.37 -14.91
C SER A 500 -3.04 -5.80 -14.36
N GLY A 501 -4.13 -6.53 -14.05
CA GLY A 501 -4.08 -7.94 -13.65
C GLY A 501 -4.32 -8.21 -12.17
N GLY A 502 -4.52 -7.18 -11.36
CA GLY A 502 -4.79 -7.31 -9.93
C GLY A 502 -5.98 -8.23 -9.63
N GLY A 503 -5.84 -9.13 -8.66
CA GLY A 503 -6.84 -10.14 -8.33
C GLY A 503 -6.89 -11.34 -9.27
N GLY A 504 -6.17 -11.32 -10.41
CA GLY A 504 -6.03 -12.45 -11.33
C GLY A 504 -7.23 -12.71 -12.26
N HIS A 505 -8.32 -11.93 -12.18
CA HIS A 505 -9.54 -12.17 -12.95
C HIS A 505 -9.37 -11.96 -14.47
N MET A 506 -8.59 -10.96 -14.86
CA MET A 506 -8.24 -10.71 -16.28
C MET A 506 -7.48 -11.90 -16.87
N LYS A 507 -6.50 -12.41 -16.16
CA LYS A 507 -5.74 -13.60 -16.56
C LYS A 507 -6.63 -14.85 -16.63
N ALA A 508 -7.54 -15.03 -15.68
CA ALA A 508 -8.51 -16.12 -15.69
C ALA A 508 -9.50 -16.02 -16.87
N ALA A 509 -9.79 -14.80 -17.33
CA ALA A 509 -10.58 -14.53 -18.52
C ALA A 509 -9.80 -14.74 -19.84
N GLY A 510 -8.50 -15.07 -19.78
CA GLY A 510 -7.65 -15.24 -20.96
C GLY A 510 -7.09 -13.94 -21.53
N VAL A 511 -7.16 -12.83 -20.78
CA VAL A 511 -6.64 -11.53 -21.21
C VAL A 511 -5.15 -11.43 -20.84
N ASP A 512 -4.33 -11.08 -21.83
CA ASP A 512 -2.91 -10.77 -21.63
C ASP A 512 -2.77 -9.34 -21.09
N THR A 513 -2.53 -9.23 -19.79
CA THR A 513 -2.42 -7.93 -19.10
C THR A 513 -1.13 -7.19 -19.39
N ASP A 514 -0.09 -7.86 -19.88
CA ASP A 514 1.16 -7.21 -20.33
C ASP A 514 0.94 -6.37 -21.60
N LYS A 515 -0.21 -6.61 -22.30
CA LYS A 515 -0.64 -5.88 -23.50
C LYS A 515 -1.96 -5.17 -23.30
N ILE A 516 -2.27 -4.81 -22.08
CA ILE A 516 -3.58 -4.21 -21.78
C ILE A 516 -3.82 -2.90 -22.54
N ASP A 517 -2.78 -2.13 -22.80
CA ASP A 517 -2.86 -0.85 -23.53
C ASP A 517 -3.43 -1.02 -24.94
N GLU A 518 -3.24 -2.19 -25.59
CA GLU A 518 -3.84 -2.50 -26.90
C GLU A 518 -5.38 -2.61 -26.83
N ARG A 519 -5.94 -2.83 -25.62
CA ARG A 519 -7.37 -2.99 -25.36
C ARG A 519 -8.00 -1.79 -24.69
N VAL A 520 -7.21 -0.88 -24.08
CA VAL A 520 -7.73 0.33 -23.45
C VAL A 520 -8.28 1.27 -24.51
N VAL A 521 -9.53 1.70 -24.31
CA VAL A 521 -10.21 2.67 -25.17
C VAL A 521 -9.90 4.08 -24.68
N GLU A 522 -9.93 4.26 -23.34
CA GLU A 522 -9.76 5.57 -22.72
C GLU A 522 -9.39 5.42 -21.23
N TYR A 523 -8.64 6.39 -20.73
CA TYR A 523 -8.22 6.52 -19.34
C TYR A 523 -8.96 7.69 -18.69
N TYR A 524 -9.46 7.48 -17.48
CA TYR A 524 -10.17 8.48 -16.70
C TYR A 524 -9.43 8.77 -15.39
N PRO A 525 -9.74 9.89 -14.71
CA PRO A 525 -9.22 10.18 -13.39
C PRO A 525 -9.54 9.07 -12.36
N GLU A 526 -8.96 9.19 -11.20
CA GLU A 526 -9.28 8.35 -10.04
C GLU A 526 -10.78 8.37 -9.73
N ILE A 527 -11.34 7.22 -9.36
CA ILE A 527 -12.78 7.08 -9.10
C ILE A 527 -13.24 8.00 -7.98
N ARG A 528 -12.39 8.29 -6.98
CA ARG A 528 -12.72 9.28 -5.94
C ARG A 528 -12.88 10.69 -6.50
N ASN A 529 -12.07 11.07 -7.48
CA ASN A 529 -12.22 12.35 -8.16
C ASN A 529 -13.50 12.40 -9.01
N ILE A 530 -13.84 11.29 -9.69
CA ILE A 530 -15.11 11.15 -10.42
C ILE A 530 -16.31 11.30 -9.47
N LEU A 531 -16.23 10.71 -8.28
CA LEU A 531 -17.24 10.85 -7.23
C LEU A 531 -17.35 12.31 -6.75
N TYR A 532 -16.21 12.96 -6.51
CA TYR A 532 -16.20 14.37 -6.12
C TYR A 532 -16.81 15.26 -7.21
N ASP A 533 -16.43 15.07 -8.47
CA ASP A 533 -17.00 15.83 -9.61
C ASP A 533 -18.50 15.57 -9.78
N TYR A 534 -18.94 14.33 -9.54
CA TYR A 534 -20.37 14.01 -9.52
C TYR A 534 -21.11 14.83 -8.45
N LEU A 535 -20.58 14.95 -7.24
CA LEU A 535 -21.15 15.77 -6.15
C LEU A 535 -21.10 17.25 -6.47
N VAL A 536 -20.02 17.76 -7.05
CA VAL A 536 -19.93 19.16 -7.50
C VAL A 536 -21.03 19.49 -8.52
N LYS A 537 -21.35 18.54 -9.40
CA LYS A 537 -22.36 18.70 -10.44
C LYS A 537 -23.79 18.54 -9.93
N ASN A 538 -24.02 17.52 -9.09
CA ASN A 538 -25.39 17.10 -8.70
C ASN A 538 -25.75 17.48 -7.26
N SER A 539 -24.77 17.86 -6.44
CA SER A 539 -24.88 18.22 -5.01
C SER A 539 -25.42 17.10 -4.11
N THR A 540 -25.90 16.00 -4.66
CA THR A 540 -26.59 14.95 -3.90
C THR A 540 -26.32 13.57 -4.51
N ILE A 541 -26.08 12.58 -3.65
CA ILE A 541 -26.16 11.16 -3.99
C ILE A 541 -27.55 10.67 -3.59
N ASP A 542 -28.30 10.16 -4.57
CA ASP A 542 -29.63 9.59 -4.38
C ASP A 542 -29.63 8.12 -4.82
N PRO A 543 -29.79 7.15 -3.90
CA PRO A 543 -29.80 5.73 -4.25
C PRO A 543 -30.87 5.35 -5.29
N LEU A 544 -31.98 6.08 -5.35
CA LEU A 544 -32.99 5.86 -6.40
C LEU A 544 -32.47 6.20 -7.79
N VAL A 545 -31.54 7.14 -7.89
CA VAL A 545 -30.90 7.52 -9.16
C VAL A 545 -29.71 6.61 -9.48
N THR A 546 -28.87 6.33 -8.50
CA THR A 546 -27.69 5.47 -8.68
C THR A 546 -28.04 3.98 -8.73
N GLY A 547 -29.26 3.61 -8.31
CA GLY A 547 -29.81 2.25 -8.39
C GLY A 547 -30.71 2.01 -9.61
N ASP A 548 -30.71 2.88 -10.64
CA ASP A 548 -31.57 2.72 -11.82
C ASP A 548 -31.20 1.45 -12.60
N GLU A 549 -32.04 0.41 -12.44
CA GLU A 549 -31.82 -0.89 -13.08
C GLU A 549 -31.78 -0.83 -14.62
N SER A 550 -32.34 0.20 -15.25
CA SER A 550 -32.25 0.38 -16.70
C SER A 550 -30.83 0.73 -17.16
N VAL A 551 -30.00 1.25 -16.25
CA VAL A 551 -28.59 1.60 -16.49
C VAL A 551 -27.66 0.52 -15.97
N ILE A 552 -27.80 0.18 -14.68
CA ILE A 552 -26.87 -0.75 -14.02
C ILE A 552 -27.24 -2.23 -14.20
N GLY A 553 -28.48 -2.53 -14.65
CA GLY A 553 -28.99 -3.90 -14.72
C GLY A 553 -29.33 -4.47 -13.36
N LYS A 554 -29.35 -5.79 -13.28
CA LYS A 554 -29.60 -6.51 -12.02
C LYS A 554 -28.96 -7.88 -11.99
N TRP A 555 -28.58 -8.30 -10.80
CA TRP A 555 -28.12 -9.65 -10.59
C TRP A 555 -28.49 -10.18 -9.20
N LYS A 556 -28.45 -11.51 -9.04
CA LYS A 556 -28.73 -12.17 -7.76
C LYS A 556 -28.11 -13.56 -7.69
N PHE A 557 -27.93 -14.05 -6.46
CA PHE A 557 -27.62 -15.45 -6.21
C PHE A 557 -28.89 -16.33 -6.32
N VAL A 558 -28.79 -17.46 -7.00
CA VAL A 558 -29.87 -18.43 -7.12
C VAL A 558 -29.41 -19.85 -6.74
N PRO A 559 -30.29 -20.73 -6.16
CA PRO A 559 -31.66 -20.47 -5.74
C PRO A 559 -31.75 -19.43 -4.61
N GLU A 560 -32.56 -18.39 -4.78
CA GLU A 560 -32.55 -17.19 -3.95
C GLU A 560 -32.79 -17.48 -2.46
N SER A 561 -33.80 -18.28 -2.11
CA SER A 561 -34.12 -18.59 -0.71
C SER A 561 -32.97 -19.32 0.01
N MET A 562 -32.27 -20.21 -0.70
CA MET A 562 -31.12 -20.94 -0.16
C MET A 562 -29.92 -20.00 0.04
N ALA A 563 -29.61 -19.18 -0.95
CA ALA A 563 -28.50 -18.24 -0.91
C ALA A 563 -28.69 -17.19 0.20
N GLN A 564 -29.87 -16.56 0.28
CA GLN A 564 -30.16 -15.54 1.30
C GLN A 564 -30.05 -16.09 2.73
N LYS A 565 -30.53 -17.34 2.97
CA LYS A 565 -30.40 -17.93 4.30
C LYS A 565 -28.94 -18.20 4.66
N ALA A 566 -28.13 -18.70 3.73
CA ALA A 566 -26.71 -18.94 3.94
C ALA A 566 -25.95 -17.64 4.16
N LEU A 567 -26.19 -16.61 3.32
CA LEU A 567 -25.62 -15.28 3.47
C LEU A 567 -25.91 -14.64 4.82
N LYS A 568 -27.16 -14.72 5.29
CA LYS A 568 -27.52 -14.17 6.60
C LYS A 568 -26.72 -14.80 7.74
N GLN A 569 -26.44 -16.10 7.66
CA GLN A 569 -25.60 -16.81 8.65
C GLN A 569 -24.15 -16.36 8.56
N ASP A 570 -23.60 -16.27 7.36
CA ASP A 570 -22.21 -15.84 7.14
C ASP A 570 -21.97 -14.39 7.58
N MET A 571 -22.90 -13.49 7.27
CA MET A 571 -22.84 -12.08 7.71
C MET A 571 -22.89 -11.95 9.23
N ALA A 572 -23.69 -12.77 9.91
CA ALA A 572 -23.72 -12.80 11.37
C ALA A 572 -22.39 -13.31 11.98
N LEU A 573 -21.72 -14.23 11.31
CA LEU A 573 -20.38 -14.70 11.72
C LEU A 573 -19.32 -13.61 11.52
N LEU A 574 -19.36 -12.90 10.39
CA LEU A 574 -18.37 -11.85 10.05
C LEU A 574 -18.54 -10.56 10.85
N PHE A 575 -19.77 -10.12 11.09
CA PHE A 575 -20.09 -8.78 11.59
C PHE A 575 -20.93 -8.76 12.88
N GLY A 576 -21.30 -9.92 13.41
CA GLY A 576 -22.21 -10.05 14.54
C GLY A 576 -23.70 -9.93 14.12
N ASN A 577 -24.59 -10.00 15.12
CA ASN A 577 -26.04 -9.95 14.90
C ASN A 577 -26.62 -8.51 14.93
N ASN A 578 -25.86 -7.50 14.50
CA ASN A 578 -26.33 -6.12 14.46
C ASN A 578 -26.98 -5.76 13.13
#